data_1d25a306df4813461887fd460c0f8117
#
_entry.id   1d25a306df4813461887fd460c0f8117
#
_cell.length_a   1.000
_cell.length_b   1.000
_cell.length_c   1.000
_cell.angle_alpha   90.00
_cell.angle_beta   90.00
_cell.angle_gamma   90.00
#
_symmetry.space_group_name_H-M   'P 1'
#
loop_
_entity.id
_entity.type
_entity.pdbx_description
1 polymer ?
#
loop_
_entity_poly.entity_id
_entity_poly.type
_entity_poly.pdbx_seq_one_letter_code
_entity_poly.pdbx_strand_id
1 'polypeptide(L)'
;MDTADVVAKMGQRAGSAFGSTDEIIAFTETLSKMYKIAGASQEEQKSSMLQLTQALGSGVLRGEEFNAVFEAAPNIMQAVADYMDVPLGKLKDLASEGQITAGIVKNAVLGAAEEVNSDFASMPATFEQAWSLFSNQALMALDPVWDKLGEISSSDDFQSFASLSGQALAVFA
;
A
#
# COMPACT_ATOMS: atom_id res chain seq x y z
N MET A 1 -6.13 4.21 0.16
CA MET A 1 -6.71 3.93 -1.17
C MET A 1 -6.56 2.44 -1.37
N ASP A 2 -7.62 1.74 -1.68
CA ASP A 2 -7.54 0.31 -1.94
C ASP A 2 -6.84 0.06 -3.28
N THR A 3 -6.03 -0.98 -3.39
CA THR A 3 -5.30 -1.34 -4.61
C THR A 3 -6.27 -1.54 -5.79
N ALA A 4 -7.45 -2.11 -5.54
CA ALA A 4 -8.50 -2.27 -6.54
C ALA A 4 -9.02 -0.95 -7.11
N ASP A 5 -9.17 0.09 -6.25
CA ASP A 5 -9.58 1.43 -6.67
C ASP A 5 -8.51 2.12 -7.55
N VAL A 6 -7.22 1.89 -7.23
CA VAL A 6 -6.10 2.40 -8.05
C VAL A 6 -6.08 1.73 -9.41
N VAL A 7 -6.17 0.40 -9.47
CA VAL A 7 -6.21 -0.37 -10.72
C VAL A 7 -7.37 0.07 -11.61
N ALA A 8 -8.57 0.24 -11.02
CA ALA A 8 -9.74 0.68 -11.75
C ALA A 8 -9.56 2.09 -12.34
N LYS A 9 -9.03 3.03 -11.56
CA LYS A 9 -8.76 4.41 -12.01
C LYS A 9 -7.65 4.46 -13.07
N MET A 10 -6.61 3.64 -12.91
CA MET A 10 -5.53 3.51 -13.89
C MET A 10 -6.09 2.97 -15.21
N GLY A 11 -6.91 1.91 -15.17
CA GLY A 11 -7.55 1.34 -16.33
C GLY A 11 -8.46 2.33 -17.06
N GLN A 12 -9.24 3.12 -16.31
CA GLN A 12 -10.15 4.10 -16.90
C GLN A 12 -9.44 5.31 -17.54
N ARG A 13 -8.38 5.80 -16.90
CA ARG A 13 -7.73 7.06 -17.29
C ARG A 13 -6.49 6.89 -18.14
N ALA A 14 -5.76 5.82 -17.94
CA ALA A 14 -4.48 5.53 -18.57
C ALA A 14 -4.44 4.17 -19.28
N GLY A 15 -5.59 3.50 -19.45
CA GLY A 15 -5.68 2.16 -20.06
C GLY A 15 -5.05 2.07 -21.44
N SER A 16 -5.05 3.16 -22.22
CA SER A 16 -4.41 3.21 -23.53
C SER A 16 -2.88 3.08 -23.48
N ALA A 17 -2.26 3.31 -22.33
CA ALA A 17 -0.81 3.15 -22.15
C ALA A 17 -0.42 1.67 -21.92
N PHE A 18 -1.38 0.79 -21.63
CA PHE A 18 -1.18 -0.60 -21.27
C PHE A 18 -1.77 -1.55 -22.32
N GLY A 19 -1.13 -2.71 -22.47
CA GLY A 19 -1.58 -3.74 -23.40
C GLY A 19 -2.66 -4.68 -22.85
N SER A 20 -2.77 -4.78 -21.51
CA SER A 20 -3.73 -5.66 -20.84
C SER A 20 -4.04 -5.20 -19.42
N THR A 21 -5.10 -5.75 -18.83
CA THR A 21 -5.44 -5.54 -17.42
C THR A 21 -4.36 -6.13 -16.49
N ASP A 22 -3.77 -7.25 -16.85
CA ASP A 22 -2.70 -7.88 -16.06
C ASP A 22 -1.46 -6.98 -15.99
N GLU A 23 -1.15 -6.27 -17.08
CA GLU A 23 -0.06 -5.28 -17.11
C GLU A 23 -0.35 -4.09 -16.19
N ILE A 24 -1.61 -3.62 -16.11
CA ILE A 24 -2.03 -2.58 -15.17
C ILE A 24 -1.88 -3.06 -13.72
N ILE A 25 -2.27 -4.29 -13.44
CA ILE A 25 -2.15 -4.88 -12.10
C ILE A 25 -0.68 -4.97 -11.68
N ALA A 26 0.17 -5.56 -12.53
CA ALA A 26 1.60 -5.70 -12.26
C ALA A 26 2.28 -4.34 -12.08
N PHE A 27 1.96 -3.36 -12.93
CA PHE A 27 2.46 -1.99 -12.81
C PHE A 27 2.05 -1.33 -11.49
N THR A 28 0.76 -1.42 -11.13
CA THR A 28 0.22 -0.82 -9.92
C THR A 28 0.79 -1.46 -8.65
N GLU A 29 0.99 -2.79 -8.67
CA GLU A 29 1.62 -3.52 -7.57
C GLU A 29 3.07 -3.08 -7.37
N THR A 30 3.88 -3.08 -8.44
CA THR A 30 5.28 -2.64 -8.40
C THR A 30 5.38 -1.20 -7.91
N LEU A 31 4.57 -0.31 -8.47
CA LEU A 31 4.51 1.10 -8.09
C LEU A 31 4.16 1.29 -6.61
N SER A 32 3.19 0.53 -6.08
CA SER A 32 2.82 0.57 -4.66
C SER A 32 3.97 0.13 -3.74
N LYS A 33 4.75 -0.87 -4.16
CA LYS A 33 5.96 -1.30 -3.44
C LYS A 33 7.03 -0.22 -3.47
N MET A 34 7.25 0.44 -4.62
CA MET A 34 8.21 1.54 -4.76
C MET A 34 7.89 2.71 -3.82
N TYR A 35 6.62 3.11 -3.70
CA TYR A 35 6.21 4.13 -2.73
C TYR A 35 6.49 3.71 -1.28
N LYS A 36 6.25 2.45 -0.92
CA LYS A 36 6.53 1.94 0.42
C LYS A 36 8.03 1.88 0.70
N ILE A 37 8.84 1.46 -0.25
CA ILE A 37 10.31 1.48 -0.15
C ILE A 37 10.82 2.90 0.04
N ALA A 38 10.24 3.88 -0.66
CA ALA A 38 10.57 5.29 -0.51
C ALA A 38 10.12 5.90 0.83
N GLY A 39 9.29 5.20 1.61
CA GLY A 39 8.75 5.71 2.87
C GLY A 39 7.66 6.77 2.70
N ALA A 40 7.03 6.84 1.54
CA ALA A 40 5.95 7.79 1.28
C ALA A 40 4.76 7.56 2.21
N SER A 41 4.23 8.61 2.80
CA SER A 41 2.99 8.57 3.54
C SER A 41 1.80 8.21 2.64
N GLN A 42 0.69 7.76 3.22
CA GLN A 42 -0.51 7.43 2.43
C GLN A 42 -1.04 8.63 1.62
N GLU A 43 -0.87 9.83 2.13
CA GLU A 43 -1.33 11.06 1.47
C GLU A 43 -0.43 11.43 0.29
N GLU A 44 0.89 11.37 0.46
CA GLU A 44 1.87 11.57 -0.61
C GLU A 44 1.70 10.51 -1.71
N GLN A 45 1.59 9.23 -1.35
CA GLN A 45 1.32 8.16 -2.30
C GLN A 45 0.06 8.40 -3.11
N LYS A 46 -1.06 8.79 -2.44
CA LYS A 46 -2.34 9.05 -3.10
C LYS A 46 -2.26 10.23 -4.06
N SER A 47 -1.64 11.32 -3.64
CA SER A 47 -1.48 12.54 -4.46
C SER A 47 -0.59 12.25 -5.67
N SER A 48 0.58 11.69 -5.45
CA SER A 48 1.54 11.34 -6.50
C SER A 48 0.99 10.32 -7.50
N MET A 49 0.28 9.28 -7.00
CA MET A 49 -0.38 8.27 -7.84
C MET A 49 -1.44 8.89 -8.77
N LEU A 50 -2.18 9.88 -8.27
CA LEU A 50 -3.15 10.60 -9.09
C LEU A 50 -2.46 11.38 -10.22
N GLN A 51 -1.39 12.11 -9.90
CA GLN A 51 -0.60 12.86 -10.87
C GLN A 51 0.03 11.93 -11.92
N LEU A 52 0.60 10.80 -11.48
CA LEU A 52 1.16 9.81 -12.39
C LEU A 52 0.08 9.20 -13.31
N THR A 53 -1.12 8.90 -12.78
CA THR A 53 -2.24 8.41 -13.59
C THR A 53 -2.66 9.43 -14.66
N GLN A 54 -2.65 10.72 -14.32
CA GLN A 54 -2.95 11.79 -15.28
C GLN A 54 -1.87 11.89 -16.37
N ALA A 55 -0.59 11.83 -15.98
CA ALA A 55 0.53 11.83 -16.91
C ALA A 55 0.48 10.65 -17.88
N LEU A 56 0.22 9.43 -17.37
CA LEU A 56 0.06 8.24 -18.22
C LEU A 56 -1.13 8.37 -19.19
N GLY A 57 -2.23 8.93 -18.73
CA GLY A 57 -3.41 9.18 -19.57
C GLY A 57 -3.20 10.26 -20.62
N SER A 58 -2.37 11.27 -20.34
CA SER A 58 -1.98 12.31 -21.31
C SER A 58 -0.89 11.86 -22.28
N GLY A 59 -0.24 10.72 -21.99
CA GLY A 59 0.83 10.14 -22.79
C GLY A 59 2.23 10.60 -22.41
N VAL A 60 2.39 11.60 -21.53
CA VAL A 60 3.69 12.21 -21.18
C VAL A 60 3.73 12.63 -19.71
N LEU A 61 4.84 12.37 -19.06
CA LEU A 61 5.13 12.86 -17.70
C LEU A 61 5.93 14.18 -17.78
N ARG A 62 5.35 15.27 -17.31
CA ARG A 62 6.00 16.60 -17.34
C ARG A 62 5.75 17.38 -16.06
N GLY A 63 6.55 18.45 -15.90
CA GLY A 63 6.30 19.55 -14.98
C GLY A 63 5.91 19.14 -13.58
N GLU A 64 4.68 19.45 -13.20
CA GLU A 64 4.17 19.23 -11.86
C GLU A 64 3.98 17.75 -11.53
N GLU A 65 3.53 16.93 -12.50
CA GLU A 65 3.37 15.49 -12.32
C GLU A 65 4.72 14.82 -12.07
N PHE A 66 5.77 15.22 -12.78
CA PHE A 66 7.13 14.74 -12.54
C PHE A 66 7.60 15.09 -11.13
N ASN A 67 7.44 16.36 -10.71
CA ASN A 67 7.87 16.80 -9.38
C ASN A 67 7.13 16.05 -8.28
N ALA A 68 5.80 15.88 -8.39
CA ALA A 68 5.00 15.16 -7.41
C ALA A 68 5.43 13.69 -7.24
N VAL A 69 5.79 13.02 -8.34
CA VAL A 69 6.29 11.64 -8.27
C VAL A 69 7.71 11.59 -7.72
N PHE A 70 8.58 12.50 -8.14
CA PHE A 70 9.97 12.57 -7.68
C PHE A 70 10.07 12.85 -6.18
N GLU A 71 9.24 13.74 -5.64
CA GLU A 71 9.21 14.08 -4.21
C GLU A 71 8.68 12.94 -3.35
N ALA A 72 7.63 12.26 -3.81
CA ALA A 72 7.02 11.17 -3.05
C ALA A 72 7.82 9.85 -3.12
N ALA A 73 8.45 9.55 -4.26
CA ALA A 73 9.18 8.31 -4.50
C ALA A 73 10.29 8.50 -5.53
N PRO A 74 11.46 9.00 -5.11
CA PRO A 74 12.60 9.22 -6.01
C PRO A 74 13.08 7.96 -6.74
N ASN A 75 12.89 6.79 -6.15
CA ASN A 75 13.23 5.50 -6.74
C ASN A 75 12.44 5.18 -8.01
N ILE A 76 11.22 5.72 -8.17
CA ILE A 76 10.45 5.62 -9.43
C ILE A 76 11.19 6.36 -10.54
N MET A 77 11.66 7.57 -10.25
CA MET A 77 12.42 8.36 -11.22
C MET A 77 13.81 7.78 -11.47
N GLN A 78 14.43 7.12 -10.48
CA GLN A 78 15.66 6.38 -10.70
C GLN A 78 15.45 5.25 -11.72
N ALA A 79 14.39 4.45 -11.56
CA ALA A 79 14.06 3.40 -12.53
C ALA A 79 13.84 3.96 -13.95
N VAL A 80 13.22 5.15 -14.07
CA VAL A 80 13.06 5.83 -15.37
C VAL A 80 14.42 6.28 -15.94
N ALA A 81 15.32 6.82 -15.09
CA ALA A 81 16.66 7.24 -15.49
C ALA A 81 17.48 6.05 -16.00
N ASP A 82 17.44 4.94 -15.28
CA ASP A 82 18.15 3.71 -15.61
C ASP A 82 17.60 3.10 -16.92
N TYR A 83 16.29 3.09 -17.10
CA TYR A 83 15.66 2.61 -18.33
C TYR A 83 16.04 3.46 -19.55
N MET A 84 16.18 4.78 -19.37
CA MET A 84 16.56 5.72 -20.42
C MET A 84 18.09 5.81 -20.63
N ASP A 85 18.88 5.16 -19.78
CA ASP A 85 20.35 5.25 -19.75
C ASP A 85 20.84 6.71 -19.63
N VAL A 86 20.23 7.46 -18.72
CA VAL A 86 20.58 8.87 -18.47
C VAL A 86 20.78 9.13 -16.96
N PRO A 87 21.63 10.11 -16.59
CA PRO A 87 21.76 10.53 -15.20
C PRO A 87 20.42 11.06 -14.66
N LEU A 88 20.05 10.69 -13.42
CA LEU A 88 18.82 11.15 -12.75
C LEU A 88 18.62 12.67 -12.81
N GLY A 89 19.70 13.45 -12.66
CA GLY A 89 19.65 14.92 -12.73
C GLY A 89 19.20 15.49 -14.08
N LYS A 90 19.25 14.70 -15.16
CA LYS A 90 18.76 15.12 -16.48
C LYS A 90 17.27 14.91 -16.69
N LEU A 91 16.63 14.08 -15.86
CA LEU A 91 15.21 13.75 -16.06
C LEU A 91 14.30 14.97 -15.97
N LYS A 92 14.63 15.95 -15.14
CA LYS A 92 13.83 17.17 -15.01
C LYS A 92 13.77 17.97 -16.32
N ASP A 93 14.91 18.07 -17.02
CA ASP A 93 14.98 18.74 -18.32
C ASP A 93 14.18 17.95 -19.36
N LEU A 94 14.38 16.63 -19.41
CA LEU A 94 13.67 15.73 -20.32
C LEU A 94 12.15 15.73 -20.05
N ALA A 95 11.73 15.82 -18.79
CA ALA A 95 10.32 15.97 -18.42
C ALA A 95 9.74 17.29 -18.93
N SER A 96 10.48 18.41 -18.79
CA SER A 96 10.04 19.71 -19.28
C SER A 96 9.88 19.75 -20.80
N GLU A 97 10.72 19.00 -21.51
CA GLU A 97 10.68 18.85 -22.97
C GLU A 97 9.62 17.81 -23.43
N GLY A 98 8.98 17.10 -22.48
CA GLY A 98 7.97 16.08 -22.80
C GLY A 98 8.55 14.79 -23.38
N GLN A 99 9.83 14.50 -23.11
CA GLN A 99 10.50 13.32 -23.64
C GLN A 99 10.23 12.06 -22.79
N ILE A 100 9.73 12.20 -21.56
CA ILE A 100 9.36 11.07 -20.69
C ILE A 100 7.93 10.66 -21.05
N THR A 101 7.80 9.72 -21.97
CA THR A 101 6.49 9.22 -22.41
C THR A 101 5.88 8.23 -21.40
N ALA A 102 4.55 8.03 -21.48
CA ALA A 102 3.84 7.01 -20.69
C ALA A 102 4.43 5.61 -20.90
N GLY A 103 4.84 5.28 -22.12
CA GLY A 103 5.49 4.00 -22.43
C GLY A 103 6.85 3.84 -21.75
N ILE A 104 7.66 4.90 -21.67
CA ILE A 104 8.93 4.89 -20.93
C ILE A 104 8.69 4.62 -19.44
N VAL A 105 7.78 5.38 -18.81
CA VAL A 105 7.46 5.21 -17.38
C VAL A 105 6.94 3.80 -17.10
N LYS A 106 6.01 3.31 -17.92
CA LYS A 106 5.46 1.97 -17.80
C LYS A 106 6.56 0.89 -17.86
N ASN A 107 7.39 0.94 -18.90
CA ASN A 107 8.43 -0.05 -19.12
C ASN A 107 9.52 0.01 -18.05
N ALA A 108 9.87 1.19 -17.58
CA ALA A 108 10.83 1.39 -16.50
C ALA A 108 10.36 0.74 -15.19
N VAL A 109 9.11 1.01 -14.79
CA VAL A 109 8.53 0.45 -13.56
C VAL A 109 8.37 -1.07 -13.67
N LEU A 110 7.87 -1.59 -14.79
CA LEU A 110 7.74 -3.03 -14.99
C LEU A 110 9.10 -3.72 -15.08
N GLY A 111 10.10 -3.08 -15.70
CA GLY A 111 11.47 -3.60 -15.79
C GLY A 111 12.16 -3.68 -14.44
N ALA A 112 11.84 -2.80 -13.50
CA ALA A 112 12.37 -2.79 -12.14
C ALA A 112 11.64 -3.78 -11.19
N ALA A 113 10.61 -4.50 -11.63
CA ALA A 113 9.74 -5.29 -10.76
C ALA A 113 10.50 -6.36 -9.94
N GLU A 114 11.49 -7.01 -10.51
CA GLU A 114 12.28 -8.06 -9.82
C GLU A 114 13.11 -7.46 -8.67
N GLU A 115 13.83 -6.37 -8.93
CA GLU A 115 14.61 -5.63 -7.95
C GLU A 115 13.71 -5.08 -6.84
N VAL A 116 12.61 -4.42 -7.21
CA VAL A 116 11.61 -3.88 -6.28
C VAL A 116 11.01 -4.96 -5.38
N ASN A 117 10.73 -6.15 -5.90
CA ASN A 117 10.23 -7.27 -5.11
C ASN A 117 11.28 -7.76 -4.10
N SER A 118 12.55 -7.83 -4.51
CA SER A 118 13.67 -8.19 -3.64
C SER A 118 13.85 -7.18 -2.51
N ASP A 119 13.88 -5.90 -2.85
CA ASP A 119 14.04 -4.81 -1.88
C ASP A 119 12.87 -4.76 -0.91
N PHE A 120 11.64 -4.87 -1.41
CA PHE A 120 10.44 -4.90 -0.59
C PHE A 120 10.42 -6.09 0.38
N ALA A 121 10.87 -7.27 -0.06
CA ALA A 121 10.96 -8.45 0.79
C ALA A 121 12.04 -8.32 1.88
N SER A 122 13.08 -7.53 1.63
CA SER A 122 14.18 -7.27 2.58
C SER A 122 13.85 -6.17 3.61
N MET A 123 12.76 -5.43 3.42
CA MET A 123 12.37 -4.36 4.35
C MET A 123 12.03 -4.92 5.73
N PRO A 124 12.60 -4.36 6.80
CA PRO A 124 12.17 -4.70 8.14
C PRO A 124 10.69 -4.31 8.34
N ALA A 125 9.92 -5.20 8.98
CA ALA A 125 8.54 -4.88 9.31
C ALA A 125 8.47 -3.57 10.12
N THR A 126 7.66 -2.62 9.69
CA THR A 126 7.44 -1.40 10.48
C THR A 126 6.81 -1.77 11.82
N PHE A 127 7.00 -0.94 12.84
CA PHE A 127 6.40 -1.16 14.16
C PHE A 127 4.88 -1.40 14.06
N GLU A 128 4.20 -0.70 13.18
CA GLU A 128 2.76 -0.86 12.93
C GLU A 128 2.42 -2.23 12.33
N GLN A 129 3.22 -2.71 11.37
CA GLN A 129 3.07 -4.06 10.81
C GLN A 129 3.42 -5.14 11.84
N ALA A 130 4.50 -4.95 12.61
CA ALA A 130 4.90 -5.85 13.68
C ALA A 130 3.83 -5.91 14.79
N TRP A 131 3.25 -4.76 15.15
CA TRP A 131 2.15 -4.69 16.13
C TRP A 131 0.88 -5.36 15.62
N SER A 132 0.53 -5.17 14.34
CA SER A 132 -0.63 -5.83 13.72
C SER A 132 -0.46 -7.36 13.69
N LEU A 133 0.73 -7.84 13.33
CA LEU A 133 1.03 -9.28 13.36
C LEU A 133 1.00 -9.83 14.80
N PHE A 134 1.58 -9.11 15.76
CA PHE A 134 1.56 -9.48 17.17
C PHE A 134 0.14 -9.50 17.73
N SER A 135 -0.67 -8.46 17.46
CA SER A 135 -2.05 -8.40 17.96
C SER A 135 -2.92 -9.50 17.36
N ASN A 136 -2.77 -9.82 16.09
CA ASN A 136 -3.49 -10.93 15.45
C ASN A 136 -3.08 -12.29 16.03
N GLN A 137 -1.79 -12.52 16.28
CA GLN A 137 -1.30 -13.73 16.92
C GLN A 137 -1.73 -13.82 18.39
N ALA A 138 -1.73 -12.69 19.10
CA ALA A 138 -2.19 -12.63 20.48
C ALA A 138 -3.70 -12.94 20.59
N LEU A 139 -4.52 -12.41 19.67
CA LEU A 139 -5.95 -12.73 19.61
C LEU A 139 -6.20 -14.20 19.31
N MET A 140 -5.48 -14.80 18.36
CA MET A 140 -5.58 -16.24 18.07
C MET A 140 -5.12 -17.10 19.26
N ALA A 141 -4.10 -16.65 20.01
CA ALA A 141 -3.65 -17.36 21.20
C ALA A 141 -4.64 -17.26 22.39
N LEU A 142 -5.51 -16.25 22.38
CA LEU A 142 -6.56 -16.07 23.38
C LEU A 142 -7.86 -16.81 23.04
N ASP A 143 -8.06 -17.27 21.79
CA ASP A 143 -9.23 -18.03 21.38
C ASP A 143 -9.54 -19.19 22.36
N PRO A 144 -8.60 -20.09 22.71
CA PRO A 144 -8.88 -21.17 23.66
C PRO A 144 -9.17 -20.68 25.08
N VAL A 145 -8.75 -19.45 25.42
CA VAL A 145 -9.06 -18.84 26.73
C VAL A 145 -10.48 -18.27 26.70
N TRP A 146 -10.92 -17.68 25.62
CA TRP A 146 -12.30 -17.22 25.45
C TRP A 146 -13.30 -18.37 25.43
N ASP A 147 -12.97 -19.49 24.79
CA ASP A 147 -13.79 -20.71 24.81
C ASP A 147 -13.96 -21.24 26.20
N LYS A 148 -12.88 -21.31 26.98
CA LYS A 148 -12.95 -21.74 28.40
C LYS A 148 -13.71 -20.76 29.29
N LEU A 149 -13.58 -19.47 29.07
CA LEU A 149 -14.37 -18.45 29.77
C LEU A 149 -15.85 -18.54 29.40
N GLY A 150 -16.16 -18.86 28.16
CA GLY A 150 -17.52 -19.15 27.69
C GLY A 150 -18.12 -20.36 28.38
N GLU A 151 -17.35 -21.47 28.50
CA GLU A 151 -17.76 -22.66 29.22
C GLU A 151 -18.00 -22.40 30.72
N ILE A 152 -17.12 -21.63 31.35
CA ILE A 152 -17.26 -21.27 32.79
C ILE A 152 -18.48 -20.35 33.00
N SER A 153 -18.68 -19.38 32.11
CA SER A 153 -19.81 -18.44 32.22
C SER A 153 -21.17 -19.09 31.96
N SER A 154 -21.19 -20.19 31.22
CA SER A 154 -22.41 -20.97 30.93
C SER A 154 -22.63 -22.11 31.93
N SER A 155 -21.68 -22.35 32.87
CA SER A 155 -21.85 -23.37 33.89
C SER A 155 -22.93 -22.99 34.89
N ASP A 156 -23.72 -23.98 35.31
CA ASP A 156 -24.79 -23.81 36.31
C ASP A 156 -24.25 -23.24 37.66
N ASP A 157 -23.02 -23.56 38.00
CA ASP A 157 -22.35 -23.04 39.20
C ASP A 157 -22.06 -21.55 39.15
N PHE A 158 -21.62 -21.02 37.95
CA PHE A 158 -21.36 -19.60 37.78
C PHE A 158 -22.68 -18.79 37.72
N GLN A 159 -23.69 -19.32 37.08
CA GLN A 159 -25.01 -18.68 37.03
C GLN A 159 -25.66 -18.65 38.42
N SER A 160 -25.48 -19.72 39.20
CA SER A 160 -25.93 -19.77 40.58
C SER A 160 -25.20 -18.78 41.48
N PHE A 161 -23.88 -18.63 41.31
CA PHE A 161 -23.08 -17.62 42.03
C PHE A 161 -23.48 -16.19 41.63
N ALA A 162 -23.67 -15.92 40.35
CA ALA A 162 -24.10 -14.60 39.86
C ALA A 162 -25.50 -14.21 40.38
N SER A 163 -26.41 -15.19 40.47
CA SER A 163 -27.75 -14.97 41.00
C SER A 163 -27.75 -14.68 42.51
N LEU A 164 -26.91 -15.39 43.26
CA LEU A 164 -26.73 -15.19 44.71
C LEU A 164 -26.08 -13.83 45.03
N SER A 165 -25.07 -13.44 44.24
CA SER A 165 -24.41 -12.12 44.41
C SER A 165 -25.35 -10.96 44.05
N GLY A 166 -26.23 -11.10 43.03
CA GLY A 166 -27.26 -10.12 42.70
C GLY A 166 -28.30 -9.96 43.80
N GLN A 167 -28.71 -11.06 44.46
CA GLN A 167 -29.65 -11.01 45.58
C GLN A 167 -29.01 -10.40 46.84
N ALA A 168 -27.73 -10.67 47.11
CA ALA A 168 -27.02 -10.07 48.22
C ALA A 168 -26.88 -8.55 48.10
N LEU A 169 -26.65 -8.03 46.89
CA LEU A 169 -26.60 -6.57 46.65
C LEU A 169 -27.97 -5.88 46.78
N ALA A 170 -29.06 -6.60 46.50
CA ALA A 170 -30.40 -6.04 46.62
C ALA A 170 -30.89 -5.92 48.09
N VAL A 171 -30.23 -6.61 49.03
CA VAL A 171 -30.56 -6.51 50.46
C VAL A 171 -29.88 -5.30 51.14
N PHE A 172 -28.85 -4.73 50.52
CA PHE A 172 -28.12 -3.57 51.03
C PHE A 172 -28.49 -2.22 50.32
N ALA A 173 -29.46 -2.22 49.43
CA ALA A 173 -30.00 -1.03 48.77
C ALA A 173 -31.38 -0.66 49.35
#